data_f2ea557999573832c43adba80e3c93a9
#
_entry.id   f2ea557999573832c43adba80e3c93a9
#
_cell.length_a   1.000
_cell.length_b   1.000
_cell.length_c   1.000
_cell.angle_alpha   90.00
_cell.angle_beta   90.00
_cell.angle_gamma   90.00
#
_symmetry.space_group_name_H-M   'P 1'
#
loop_
_entity.id
_entity.type
_entity.pdbx_description
1 polymer ?
#
loop_
_entity_poly.entity_id
_entity_poly.type
_entity_poly.pdbx_seq_one_letter_code
_entity_poly.pdbx_strand_id
1 'polypeptide(L)'
;MEEKSQAAERETKKDEAHEKDARNKSSKKREARKKKKEAAHAASENHNNNKEEKEMPSACNISIKDIQMAMEVFNIQQKPAKTQEEAMQKSYQFWSTQPVPKMDEKIVRNEPIEPDKTSVRAEPYSLPADFQWDTLNLDDPLVLSELYTLLSENYVEDDDAMFRFDYPPIFLKWALQPPGWCKEWHCGVRVSKSARLVGFISAIPATLRVYNHTQKMVEINFLCVHKKLRSKRVAPVLIREITRRVNLKGIFQAVYTAGVVLPKPIATCRYWHRSLNPKKLIDIKFSHLTRNMTMQRTLKLYKLPENTKVPGFRKLISTDIPQAHKILTEYLEKFDLAPVFSVEEFEHWFLPQVGIINSFVVEKEGKITDMVSYYTLPSSIMHHQTHKTLKAAYSFYNVSTTTPWLELMMDALISARDLGFDVFNALDLMDNKEFLEPLKFGIGDGNLQYYLYNWRCPSMTPGKIGLVLQ
;
A
#
# COMPACT_ATOMS: atom_id res chain seq x y z
N MET A 1 -44.90 5.42 -46.18
CA MET A 1 -44.35 6.02 -44.92
C MET A 1 -45.21 5.73 -43.69
N GLU A 2 -46.45 5.33 -43.85
CA GLU A 2 -47.37 5.01 -42.71
C GLU A 2 -47.14 3.64 -42.06
N GLU A 3 -46.66 2.62 -42.77
CA GLU A 3 -46.42 1.30 -42.19
C GLU A 3 -45.20 1.22 -41.23
N LYS A 4 -44.21 2.09 -41.39
CA LYS A 4 -43.05 2.14 -40.45
C LYS A 4 -43.36 2.86 -39.14
N SER A 5 -44.38 3.74 -39.13
CA SER A 5 -44.82 4.44 -37.90
C SER A 5 -45.61 3.52 -36.97
N GLN A 6 -46.43 2.62 -37.53
CA GLN A 6 -47.26 1.70 -36.73
C GLN A 6 -46.44 0.53 -36.08
N ALA A 7 -45.30 0.16 -36.65
CA ALA A 7 -44.42 -0.85 -36.07
C ALA A 7 -43.68 -0.32 -34.86
N ALA A 8 -43.21 0.95 -34.89
CA ALA A 8 -42.49 1.58 -33.74
C ALA A 8 -43.41 1.82 -32.54
N GLU A 9 -44.71 2.15 -32.77
CA GLU A 9 -45.69 2.30 -31.68
C GLU A 9 -46.07 0.97 -31.00
N ARG A 10 -45.98 -0.16 -31.72
CA ARG A 10 -46.26 -1.49 -31.16
C ARG A 10 -45.09 -2.02 -30.32
N GLU A 11 -43.85 -1.69 -30.64
CA GLU A 11 -42.67 -2.06 -29.81
C GLU A 11 -42.62 -1.25 -28.50
N THR A 12 -42.87 0.04 -28.53
CA THR A 12 -42.88 0.89 -27.31
C THR A 12 -43.98 0.48 -26.34
N LYS A 13 -45.17 0.03 -26.80
CA LYS A 13 -46.25 -0.47 -25.95
C LYS A 13 -45.94 -1.86 -25.32
N LYS A 14 -45.13 -2.68 -25.98
CA LYS A 14 -44.67 -3.97 -25.40
C LYS A 14 -43.64 -3.77 -24.30
N ASP A 15 -42.73 -2.84 -24.46
CA ASP A 15 -41.69 -2.55 -23.44
C ASP A 15 -42.28 -1.90 -22.18
N GLU A 16 -43.27 -1.01 -22.31
CA GLU A 16 -43.99 -0.44 -21.16
C GLU A 16 -44.84 -1.49 -20.40
N ALA A 17 -45.38 -2.49 -21.08
CA ALA A 17 -46.11 -3.58 -20.42
C ALA A 17 -45.17 -4.53 -19.64
N HIS A 18 -43.96 -4.80 -20.17
CA HIS A 18 -42.96 -5.61 -19.49
C HIS A 18 -42.38 -4.91 -18.25
N GLU A 19 -42.20 -3.59 -18.30
CA GLU A 19 -41.70 -2.82 -17.15
C GLU A 19 -42.73 -2.70 -16.01
N LYS A 20 -44.02 -2.61 -16.31
CA LYS A 20 -45.10 -2.63 -15.31
C LYS A 20 -45.26 -3.98 -14.64
N ASP A 21 -45.05 -5.08 -15.37
CA ASP A 21 -45.13 -6.44 -14.79
C ASP A 21 -43.94 -6.77 -13.89
N ALA A 22 -42.75 -6.26 -14.20
CA ALA A 22 -41.55 -6.38 -13.37
C ALA A 22 -41.67 -5.57 -12.05
N ARG A 23 -42.23 -4.37 -12.08
CA ARG A 23 -42.50 -3.54 -10.89
C ARG A 23 -43.55 -4.18 -9.97
N ASN A 24 -44.59 -4.82 -10.54
CA ASN A 24 -45.63 -5.49 -9.78
C ASN A 24 -45.14 -6.80 -9.10
N LYS A 25 -44.20 -7.53 -9.72
CA LYS A 25 -43.56 -8.70 -9.11
C LYS A 25 -42.61 -8.33 -7.96
N SER A 26 -41.94 -7.16 -8.04
CA SER A 26 -41.04 -6.68 -6.98
C SER A 26 -41.80 -6.15 -5.76
N SER A 27 -42.97 -5.50 -5.95
CA SER A 27 -43.80 -5.01 -4.86
C SER A 27 -44.46 -6.17 -4.09
N LYS A 28 -45.00 -7.20 -4.80
CA LYS A 28 -45.55 -8.40 -4.17
C LYS A 28 -44.52 -9.21 -3.37
N LYS A 29 -43.26 -9.22 -3.82
CA LYS A 29 -42.15 -9.90 -3.09
C LYS A 29 -41.72 -9.15 -1.83
N ARG A 30 -41.86 -7.79 -1.83
CA ARG A 30 -41.62 -6.97 -0.65
C ARG A 30 -42.73 -7.09 0.40
N GLU A 31 -43.98 -7.14 -0.03
CA GLU A 31 -45.16 -7.36 0.88
C GLU A 31 -45.16 -8.74 1.50
N ALA A 32 -44.82 -9.79 0.74
CA ALA A 32 -44.71 -11.15 1.28
C ALA A 32 -43.57 -11.28 2.31
N ARG A 33 -42.46 -10.55 2.14
CA ARG A 33 -41.38 -10.49 3.14
C ARG A 33 -41.77 -9.71 4.40
N LYS A 34 -42.61 -8.67 4.28
CA LYS A 34 -43.11 -7.89 5.42
C LYS A 34 -44.10 -8.71 6.26
N LYS A 35 -45.06 -9.41 5.61
CA LYS A 35 -46.00 -10.33 6.29
C LYS A 35 -45.31 -11.53 6.96
N LYS A 36 -44.20 -12.03 6.40
CA LYS A 36 -43.42 -13.10 7.03
C LYS A 36 -42.60 -12.64 8.24
N LYS A 37 -42.21 -11.35 8.29
CA LYS A 37 -41.56 -10.73 9.47
C LYS A 37 -42.60 -10.44 10.58
N GLU A 38 -43.79 -9.98 10.23
CA GLU A 38 -44.86 -9.71 11.19
C GLU A 38 -45.43 -10.99 11.81
N ALA A 39 -45.55 -12.08 11.04
CA ALA A 39 -45.94 -13.40 11.56
C ALA A 39 -44.89 -14.03 12.48
N ALA A 40 -43.59 -13.74 12.27
CA ALA A 40 -42.54 -14.21 13.17
C ALA A 40 -42.50 -13.42 14.48
N HIS A 41 -42.98 -12.15 14.49
CA HIS A 41 -43.09 -11.32 15.71
C HIS A 41 -44.29 -11.73 16.58
N ALA A 42 -45.41 -12.16 15.96
CA ALA A 42 -46.62 -12.59 16.67
C ALA A 42 -46.49 -14.00 17.30
N ALA A 43 -45.56 -14.84 16.82
CA ALA A 43 -45.32 -16.18 17.35
C ALA A 43 -44.43 -16.18 18.62
N SER A 44 -43.83 -15.04 18.99
CA SER A 44 -42.95 -14.95 20.16
C SER A 44 -43.63 -14.40 21.44
N GLU A 45 -44.92 -14.02 21.37
CA GLU A 45 -45.63 -13.41 22.51
C GLU A 45 -46.59 -14.33 23.30
N ASN A 46 -46.68 -15.60 22.97
CA ASN A 46 -47.57 -16.51 23.67
C ASN A 46 -46.85 -17.75 24.24
N HIS A 47 -46.02 -17.54 25.26
CA HIS A 47 -45.74 -18.61 26.25
C HIS A 47 -45.16 -17.95 27.51
N ASN A 48 -46.04 -17.47 28.36
CA ASN A 48 -45.71 -17.25 29.77
C ASN A 48 -46.92 -17.62 30.62
N ASN A 49 -46.89 -18.79 31.26
CA ASN A 49 -47.59 -18.96 32.55
C ASN A 49 -46.99 -20.18 33.29
N ASN A 50 -46.55 -19.85 34.51
CA ASN A 50 -46.43 -20.63 35.75
C ASN A 50 -45.48 -21.83 35.82
N LYS A 51 -44.37 -21.64 36.55
CA LYS A 51 -44.12 -22.41 37.80
C LYS A 51 -42.97 -21.76 38.58
N GLU A 52 -43.26 -21.51 39.86
CA GLU A 52 -42.28 -21.15 40.90
C GLU A 52 -41.28 -22.27 41.12
N GLU A 53 -39.98 -21.97 41.22
CA GLU A 53 -39.09 -22.53 42.23
C GLU A 53 -37.63 -21.98 42.11
N LYS A 54 -37.18 -21.49 43.27
CA LYS A 54 -35.78 -21.35 43.76
C LYS A 54 -34.78 -20.41 43.03
N GLU A 55 -34.47 -19.39 43.79
CA GLU A 55 -33.37 -18.46 43.57
C GLU A 55 -32.01 -19.13 43.42
N MET A 56 -31.38 -18.91 42.27
CA MET A 56 -29.93 -18.89 42.07
C MET A 56 -29.53 -17.54 41.50
N PRO A 57 -28.27 -17.05 41.72
CA PRO A 57 -27.95 -15.62 41.44
C PRO A 57 -28.08 -15.31 39.96
N SER A 58 -28.70 -14.15 39.68
CA SER A 58 -29.11 -13.67 38.38
C SER A 58 -27.98 -13.69 37.34
N ALA A 59 -28.14 -14.53 36.34
CA ALA A 59 -27.44 -14.35 35.06
C ALA A 59 -27.91 -13.00 34.47
N CYS A 60 -26.93 -12.11 34.24
CA CYS A 60 -27.13 -10.82 33.62
C CYS A 60 -27.92 -10.99 32.32
N ASN A 61 -29.16 -10.47 32.26
CA ASN A 61 -29.98 -10.43 31.05
C ASN A 61 -29.33 -9.51 30.02
N ILE A 62 -28.34 -10.00 29.28
CA ILE A 62 -27.75 -9.26 28.17
C ILE A 62 -28.78 -9.27 27.03
N SER A 63 -29.28 -8.10 26.66
CA SER A 63 -30.26 -8.00 25.58
C SER A 63 -29.63 -8.39 24.24
N ILE A 64 -30.47 -8.92 23.32
CA ILE A 64 -30.00 -9.24 21.95
C ILE A 64 -29.38 -8.01 21.27
N LYS A 65 -29.85 -6.81 21.62
CA LYS A 65 -29.27 -5.52 21.16
C LYS A 65 -27.87 -5.30 21.72
N ASP A 66 -27.63 -5.63 22.98
CA ASP A 66 -26.31 -5.51 23.62
C ASP A 66 -25.32 -6.52 23.04
N ILE A 67 -25.79 -7.73 22.73
CA ILE A 67 -24.97 -8.77 22.02
C ILE A 67 -24.66 -8.29 20.60
N GLN A 68 -25.64 -7.75 19.87
CA GLN A 68 -25.41 -7.21 18.53
C GLN A 68 -24.45 -6.03 18.55
N MET A 69 -24.63 -5.10 19.49
CA MET A 69 -23.73 -3.95 19.67
C MET A 69 -22.31 -4.40 20.07
N ALA A 70 -22.18 -5.38 20.97
CA ALA A 70 -20.91 -5.97 21.34
C ALA A 70 -20.24 -6.69 20.17
N MET A 71 -21.00 -7.41 19.30
CA MET A 71 -20.50 -8.05 18.09
C MET A 71 -20.09 -7.03 17.03
N GLU A 72 -20.80 -5.92 16.87
CA GLU A 72 -20.43 -4.83 15.97
C GLU A 72 -19.15 -4.13 16.47
N VAL A 73 -19.06 -3.81 17.76
CA VAL A 73 -17.85 -3.24 18.39
C VAL A 73 -16.67 -4.19 18.26
N PHE A 74 -16.87 -5.51 18.46
CA PHE A 74 -15.83 -6.52 18.31
C PHE A 74 -15.37 -6.64 16.86
N ASN A 75 -16.27 -6.61 15.88
CA ASN A 75 -15.96 -6.62 14.45
C ASN A 75 -15.22 -5.33 14.03
N ILE A 76 -15.62 -4.16 14.55
CA ILE A 76 -14.93 -2.88 14.31
C ILE A 76 -13.50 -2.94 14.89
N GLN A 77 -13.29 -3.55 16.05
CA GLN A 77 -11.97 -3.71 16.64
C GLN A 77 -11.05 -4.67 15.87
N GLN A 78 -11.60 -5.68 15.19
CA GLN A 78 -10.80 -6.65 14.43
C GLN A 78 -10.36 -6.17 13.05
N LYS A 79 -11.14 -5.30 12.38
CA LYS A 79 -10.74 -4.75 11.07
C LYS A 79 -9.67 -3.68 11.26
N PRO A 80 -8.62 -3.64 10.40
CA PRO A 80 -7.64 -2.56 10.43
C PRO A 80 -8.32 -1.20 10.23
N ALA A 81 -7.87 -0.16 10.94
CA ALA A 81 -8.38 1.19 10.75
C ALA A 81 -7.87 1.76 9.42
N LYS A 82 -8.75 2.40 8.65
CA LYS A 82 -8.41 3.10 7.41
C LYS A 82 -8.37 4.61 7.57
N THR A 83 -9.05 5.14 8.58
CA THR A 83 -9.03 6.57 8.91
C THR A 83 -8.50 6.81 10.32
N GLN A 84 -8.12 8.07 10.61
CA GLN A 84 -7.66 8.43 11.96
C GLN A 84 -8.78 8.36 12.98
N GLU A 85 -10.01 8.69 12.59
CA GLU A 85 -11.21 8.62 13.44
C GLU A 85 -11.48 7.17 13.87
N GLU A 86 -11.42 6.23 12.93
CA GLU A 86 -11.53 4.79 13.24
C GLU A 86 -10.39 4.33 14.16
N ALA A 87 -9.17 4.82 13.92
CA ALA A 87 -8.00 4.45 14.71
C ALA A 87 -8.10 4.95 16.16
N MET A 88 -8.67 6.12 16.40
CA MET A 88 -8.88 6.67 17.73
C MET A 88 -9.85 5.83 18.57
N GLN A 89 -10.77 5.10 17.94
CA GLN A 89 -11.73 4.22 18.62
C GLN A 89 -11.18 2.84 18.96
N LYS A 90 -9.94 2.53 18.53
CA LYS A 90 -9.34 1.20 18.68
C LYS A 90 -8.40 1.14 19.88
N SER A 91 -8.29 -0.07 20.45
CA SER A 91 -7.25 -0.42 21.41
C SER A 91 -6.07 -1.10 20.73
N TYR A 92 -4.88 -0.57 20.91
CA TYR A 92 -3.65 -1.05 20.31
C TYR A 92 -2.74 -1.74 21.34
N GLN A 93 -3.14 -2.92 21.83
CA GLN A 93 -2.42 -3.64 22.91
C GLN A 93 -0.93 -3.83 22.63
N PHE A 94 -0.55 -4.16 21.39
CA PHE A 94 0.87 -4.30 21.03
C PHE A 94 1.57 -2.94 20.96
N TRP A 95 1.01 -2.00 20.21
CA TRP A 95 1.63 -0.70 19.97
C TRP A 95 1.76 0.15 21.24
N SER A 96 0.86 -0.03 22.22
CA SER A 96 0.97 0.63 23.53
C SER A 96 2.19 0.19 24.35
N THR A 97 2.84 -0.93 23.97
CA THR A 97 4.09 -1.42 24.58
C THR A 97 5.33 -1.04 23.79
N GLN A 98 5.18 -0.33 22.67
CA GLN A 98 6.29 0.05 21.80
C GLN A 98 6.61 1.54 21.94
N PRO A 99 7.86 1.96 21.65
CA PRO A 99 8.24 3.38 21.68
C PRO A 99 7.71 4.11 20.44
N VAL A 100 6.41 4.27 20.38
CA VAL A 100 5.67 5.06 19.37
C VAL A 100 4.71 6.00 20.05
N PRO A 101 4.41 7.18 19.45
CA PRO A 101 3.47 8.11 20.04
C PRO A 101 2.05 7.52 20.12
N LYS A 102 1.25 7.94 21.09
CA LYS A 102 -0.17 7.59 21.17
C LYS A 102 -0.97 8.34 20.11
N MET A 103 -2.12 7.77 19.70
CA MET A 103 -2.98 8.38 18.68
C MET A 103 -3.42 9.81 19.00
N ASP A 104 -3.72 10.07 20.26
CA ASP A 104 -4.21 11.37 20.80
C ASP A 104 -3.06 12.33 21.19
N GLU A 105 -1.80 11.86 21.17
CA GLU A 105 -0.66 12.67 21.58
C GLU A 105 -0.39 13.83 20.62
N LYS A 106 -0.30 15.06 21.14
CA LYS A 106 0.14 16.23 20.39
C LYS A 106 1.65 16.34 20.46
N ILE A 107 2.32 16.13 19.34
CA ILE A 107 3.78 16.12 19.25
C ILE A 107 4.27 17.47 18.75
N VAL A 108 5.21 18.05 19.48
CA VAL A 108 5.87 19.33 19.14
C VAL A 108 7.39 19.23 19.09
N ARG A 109 7.96 18.11 19.57
CA ARG A 109 9.41 17.85 19.64
C ARG A 109 9.85 16.92 18.52
N ASN A 110 11.11 17.05 18.11
CA ASN A 110 11.77 16.19 17.14
C ASN A 110 12.96 15.50 17.83
N GLU A 111 12.71 14.30 18.40
CA GLU A 111 13.66 13.62 19.27
C GLU A 111 13.34 12.11 19.39
N PRO A 112 14.31 11.26 19.85
CA PRO A 112 14.01 9.89 20.24
C PRO A 112 12.98 9.81 21.38
N ILE A 113 12.16 8.75 21.39
CA ILE A 113 11.18 8.50 22.47
C ILE A 113 11.87 7.86 23.67
N GLU A 114 12.68 6.84 23.42
CA GLU A 114 13.53 6.18 24.42
C GLU A 114 15.01 6.42 24.07
N PRO A 115 15.89 6.56 25.05
CA PRO A 115 17.33 6.62 24.80
C PRO A 115 17.84 5.30 24.24
N ASP A 116 18.98 5.34 23.56
CA ASP A 116 19.65 4.15 23.06
C ASP A 116 19.99 3.21 24.22
N LYS A 117 19.67 1.92 24.03
CA LYS A 117 19.80 0.92 25.08
C LYS A 117 21.26 0.54 25.29
N THR A 118 21.74 0.61 26.52
CA THR A 118 23.08 0.17 26.89
C THR A 118 23.21 -1.36 26.93
N SER A 119 22.08 -2.07 27.06
CA SER A 119 22.03 -3.55 27.04
C SER A 119 20.88 -4.01 26.16
N VAL A 120 21.18 -4.85 25.20
CA VAL A 120 20.23 -5.45 24.26
C VAL A 120 20.12 -6.95 24.56
N ARG A 121 18.90 -7.48 24.56
CA ARG A 121 18.66 -8.91 24.73
C ARG A 121 19.44 -9.72 23.69
N ALA A 122 20.30 -10.64 24.15
CA ALA A 122 21.11 -11.51 23.29
C ALA A 122 20.23 -12.61 22.62
N GLU A 123 19.36 -13.25 23.43
CA GLU A 123 18.56 -14.39 22.99
C GLU A 123 17.34 -13.97 22.14
N PRO A 124 17.01 -14.70 21.07
CA PRO A 124 15.80 -14.49 20.27
C PRO A 124 14.53 -14.58 21.12
N TYR A 125 13.46 -13.94 20.65
CA TYR A 125 12.15 -14.11 21.27
C TYR A 125 11.62 -15.53 21.05
N SER A 126 10.92 -16.08 22.04
CA SER A 126 10.35 -17.42 21.97
C SER A 126 9.21 -17.49 20.95
N LEU A 127 9.23 -18.53 20.12
CA LEU A 127 8.14 -18.93 19.25
C LEU A 127 7.40 -20.13 19.86
N PRO A 128 6.14 -20.40 19.49
CA PRO A 128 5.49 -21.67 19.80
C PRO A 128 6.31 -22.85 19.27
N ALA A 129 6.23 -24.02 19.95
CA ALA A 129 7.08 -25.19 19.70
C ALA A 129 7.09 -25.70 18.24
N ASP A 130 6.02 -25.45 17.48
CA ASP A 130 5.90 -25.85 16.08
C ASP A 130 6.63 -24.90 15.10
N PHE A 131 7.26 -23.83 15.59
CA PHE A 131 7.91 -22.80 14.77
C PHE A 131 9.33 -22.54 15.22
N GLN A 132 10.17 -22.16 14.27
CA GLN A 132 11.56 -21.78 14.49
C GLN A 132 11.93 -20.53 13.71
N TRP A 133 12.89 -19.76 14.24
CA TRP A 133 13.49 -18.63 13.54
C TRP A 133 14.40 -19.11 12.42
N ASP A 134 14.43 -18.35 11.34
CA ASP A 134 15.39 -18.49 10.26
C ASP A 134 15.98 -17.13 9.87
N THR A 135 17.16 -17.17 9.31
CA THR A 135 17.80 -16.00 8.69
C THR A 135 18.00 -16.31 7.22
N LEU A 136 17.17 -15.71 6.37
CA LEU A 136 17.11 -16.06 4.95
C LEU A 136 18.38 -15.64 4.23
N ASN A 137 18.98 -16.58 3.50
CA ASN A 137 20.06 -16.30 2.57
C ASN A 137 19.47 -16.06 1.17
N LEU A 138 19.31 -14.80 0.78
CA LEU A 138 18.72 -14.45 -0.52
C LEU A 138 19.66 -14.65 -1.71
N ASP A 139 20.91 -15.06 -1.48
CA ASP A 139 21.82 -15.51 -2.54
C ASP A 139 21.55 -16.96 -2.95
N ASP A 140 20.84 -17.72 -2.11
CA ASP A 140 20.32 -19.03 -2.46
C ASP A 140 19.02 -18.88 -3.28
N PRO A 141 19.00 -19.32 -4.56
CA PRO A 141 17.81 -19.19 -5.41
C PRO A 141 16.59 -19.94 -4.87
N LEU A 142 16.76 -21.02 -4.10
CA LEU A 142 15.65 -21.76 -3.49
C LEU A 142 15.02 -20.95 -2.38
N VAL A 143 15.83 -20.37 -1.50
CA VAL A 143 15.35 -19.52 -0.39
C VAL A 143 14.67 -18.26 -0.94
N LEU A 144 15.24 -17.63 -1.96
CA LEU A 144 14.64 -16.49 -2.64
C LEU A 144 13.29 -16.84 -3.29
N SER A 145 13.18 -18.03 -3.91
CA SER A 145 11.93 -18.53 -4.47
C SER A 145 10.88 -18.83 -3.40
N GLU A 146 11.26 -19.33 -2.22
CA GLU A 146 10.35 -19.52 -1.09
C GLU A 146 9.83 -18.18 -0.56
N LEU A 147 10.69 -17.16 -0.44
CA LEU A 147 10.28 -15.82 -0.06
C LEU A 147 9.32 -15.23 -1.08
N TYR A 148 9.62 -15.32 -2.36
CA TYR A 148 8.73 -14.91 -3.45
C TYR A 148 7.35 -15.58 -3.32
N THR A 149 7.32 -16.89 -3.11
CA THR A 149 6.07 -17.65 -2.93
C THR A 149 5.28 -17.18 -1.72
N LEU A 150 5.94 -16.97 -0.57
CA LEU A 150 5.28 -16.45 0.63
C LEU A 150 4.63 -15.09 0.35
N LEU A 151 5.35 -14.16 -0.29
CA LEU A 151 4.84 -12.81 -0.55
C LEU A 151 3.75 -12.83 -1.62
N SER A 152 3.93 -13.50 -2.75
CA SER A 152 2.94 -13.57 -3.83
C SER A 152 1.63 -14.24 -3.42
N GLU A 153 1.63 -15.11 -2.40
CA GLU A 153 0.41 -15.76 -1.91
C GLU A 153 -0.25 -15.02 -0.73
N ASN A 154 0.53 -14.25 0.05
CA ASN A 154 0.07 -13.79 1.37
C ASN A 154 0.30 -12.29 1.66
N TYR A 155 1.02 -11.54 0.81
CA TYR A 155 1.36 -10.15 1.11
C TYR A 155 0.22 -9.19 0.76
N VAL A 156 0.50 -8.01 0.25
CA VAL A 156 -0.48 -6.95 0.04
C VAL A 156 -1.38 -7.26 -1.16
N GLU A 157 -2.68 -7.23 -0.94
CA GLU A 157 -3.72 -7.29 -1.95
C GLU A 157 -4.71 -6.13 -1.75
N ASP A 158 -5.43 -5.75 -2.81
CA ASP A 158 -6.48 -4.75 -2.72
C ASP A 158 -7.70 -5.26 -1.92
N ASP A 159 -8.58 -4.33 -1.53
CA ASP A 159 -9.74 -4.65 -0.67
C ASP A 159 -10.69 -5.67 -1.28
N ASP A 160 -10.80 -5.67 -2.62
CA ASP A 160 -11.69 -6.56 -3.37
C ASP A 160 -11.02 -7.88 -3.76
N ALA A 161 -9.76 -8.11 -3.35
CA ALA A 161 -8.93 -9.26 -3.71
C ALA A 161 -8.86 -9.49 -5.24
N MET A 162 -8.87 -8.41 -6.01
CA MET A 162 -8.75 -8.43 -7.46
C MET A 162 -7.29 -8.40 -7.93
N PHE A 163 -6.44 -7.68 -7.19
CA PHE A 163 -5.04 -7.47 -7.48
C PHE A 163 -4.19 -7.82 -6.27
N ARG A 164 -3.01 -8.39 -6.52
CA ARG A 164 -2.01 -8.65 -5.49
C ARG A 164 -0.65 -8.28 -6.01
N PHE A 165 0.14 -7.56 -5.21
CA PHE A 165 1.52 -7.23 -5.57
C PHE A 165 2.32 -8.49 -5.83
N ASP A 166 3.06 -8.43 -6.93
CA ASP A 166 3.93 -9.49 -7.39
C ASP A 166 5.37 -8.95 -7.42
N TYR A 167 6.13 -9.23 -6.35
CA TYR A 167 7.51 -8.78 -6.19
C TYR A 167 8.46 -9.83 -6.81
N PRO A 168 8.94 -9.67 -8.05
CA PRO A 168 9.81 -10.67 -8.68
C PRO A 168 11.08 -10.90 -7.86
N PRO A 169 11.69 -12.11 -7.90
CA PRO A 169 12.91 -12.41 -7.15
C PRO A 169 14.05 -11.41 -7.36
N ILE A 170 14.23 -10.92 -8.59
CA ILE A 170 15.23 -9.89 -8.90
C ILE A 170 14.94 -8.57 -8.21
N PHE A 171 13.65 -8.18 -8.09
CA PHE A 171 13.23 -6.99 -7.36
C PHE A 171 13.45 -7.15 -5.86
N LEU A 172 13.08 -8.31 -5.30
CA LEU A 172 13.32 -8.60 -3.87
C LEU A 172 14.80 -8.51 -3.51
N LYS A 173 15.67 -9.03 -4.38
CA LYS A 173 17.11 -8.94 -4.17
C LYS A 173 17.60 -7.49 -4.19
N TRP A 174 17.16 -6.69 -5.14
CA TRP A 174 17.46 -5.26 -5.23
C TRP A 174 16.95 -4.49 -4.00
N ALA A 175 15.71 -4.71 -3.59
CA ALA A 175 15.09 -4.01 -2.46
C ALA A 175 15.69 -4.40 -1.10
N LEU A 176 16.22 -5.63 -0.96
CA LEU A 176 16.67 -6.20 0.32
C LEU A 176 18.19 -6.20 0.50
N GLN A 177 18.95 -5.97 -0.56
CA GLN A 177 20.42 -6.00 -0.53
C GLN A 177 21.05 -4.68 -1.05
N PRO A 178 20.61 -3.49 -0.57
CA PRO A 178 21.30 -2.24 -0.86
C PRO A 178 22.68 -2.21 -0.16
N PRO A 179 23.57 -1.27 -0.48
CA PRO A 179 24.83 -1.09 0.23
C PRO A 179 24.66 -1.09 1.74
N GLY A 180 25.48 -1.86 2.44
CA GLY A 180 25.41 -1.98 3.90
C GLY A 180 24.30 -2.88 4.45
N TRP A 181 23.58 -3.63 3.59
CA TRP A 181 22.59 -4.61 4.04
C TRP A 181 23.16 -5.66 5.01
N CYS A 182 22.30 -6.22 5.83
CA CYS A 182 22.70 -7.17 6.87
C CYS A 182 21.87 -8.45 6.77
N LYS A 183 22.51 -9.59 6.60
CA LYS A 183 21.85 -10.89 6.46
C LYS A 183 20.91 -11.21 7.62
N GLU A 184 21.33 -10.88 8.85
CA GLU A 184 20.55 -11.10 10.06
C GLU A 184 19.22 -10.36 10.07
N TRP A 185 19.08 -9.34 9.21
CA TRP A 185 17.85 -8.56 9.11
C TRP A 185 16.83 -9.13 8.09
N HIS A 186 17.15 -10.23 7.42
CA HIS A 186 16.19 -11.03 6.66
C HIS A 186 15.59 -12.11 7.58
N CYS A 187 14.65 -11.69 8.43
CA CYS A 187 14.13 -12.49 9.53
C CYS A 187 12.92 -13.31 9.09
N GLY A 188 13.07 -14.63 9.08
CA GLY A 188 12.05 -15.61 8.71
C GLY A 188 11.52 -16.41 9.90
N VAL A 189 10.31 -16.95 9.74
CA VAL A 189 9.71 -17.96 10.61
C VAL A 189 9.34 -19.16 9.77
N ARG A 190 9.82 -20.35 10.18
CA ARG A 190 9.54 -21.64 9.54
C ARG A 190 8.74 -22.55 10.47
N VAL A 191 7.94 -23.42 9.88
CA VAL A 191 7.33 -24.55 10.58
C VAL A 191 8.40 -25.59 10.87
N SER A 192 8.62 -25.98 12.13
CA SER A 192 9.71 -26.88 12.53
C SER A 192 9.69 -28.23 11.81
N LYS A 193 8.50 -28.84 11.61
CA LYS A 193 8.37 -30.16 10.97
C LYS A 193 8.54 -30.15 9.46
N SER A 194 8.06 -29.13 8.76
CA SER A 194 8.02 -29.08 7.28
C SER A 194 9.04 -28.14 6.68
N ALA A 195 9.76 -27.38 7.52
CA ALA A 195 10.67 -26.30 7.13
C ALA A 195 10.02 -25.19 6.25
N ARG A 196 8.69 -25.21 6.06
CA ARG A 196 7.97 -24.23 5.25
C ARG A 196 8.09 -22.83 5.84
N LEU A 197 8.46 -21.85 5.01
CA LEU A 197 8.47 -20.43 5.38
C LEU A 197 7.02 -19.92 5.52
N VAL A 198 6.71 -19.31 6.68
CA VAL A 198 5.33 -18.87 7.02
C VAL A 198 5.26 -17.46 7.58
N GLY A 199 6.41 -16.84 7.85
CA GLY A 199 6.50 -15.45 8.29
C GLY A 199 7.80 -14.84 7.84
N PHE A 200 7.79 -13.55 7.54
CA PHE A 200 8.96 -12.78 7.15
C PHE A 200 8.83 -11.32 7.56
N ILE A 201 9.93 -10.70 7.90
CA ILE A 201 10.11 -9.27 8.07
C ILE A 201 11.56 -8.92 7.72
N SER A 202 11.77 -7.75 7.13
CA SER A 202 13.12 -7.29 6.78
C SER A 202 13.40 -5.89 7.29
N ALA A 203 14.68 -5.60 7.42
CA ALA A 203 15.21 -4.27 7.62
C ALA A 203 16.37 -4.03 6.64
N ILE A 204 16.49 -2.80 6.17
CA ILE A 204 17.65 -2.32 5.42
C ILE A 204 18.20 -1.05 6.09
N PRO A 205 19.51 -0.77 5.98
CA PRO A 205 20.07 0.46 6.55
C PRO A 205 19.57 1.68 5.80
N ALA A 206 19.33 2.76 6.52
CA ALA A 206 19.00 4.05 5.94
C ALA A 206 19.55 5.18 6.80
N THR A 207 20.05 6.23 6.17
CA THR A 207 20.33 7.50 6.84
C THR A 207 19.24 8.48 6.44
N LEU A 208 18.42 8.91 7.40
CA LEU A 208 17.31 9.81 7.15
C LEU A 208 17.50 11.14 7.87
N ARG A 209 17.11 12.20 7.19
CA ARG A 209 16.94 13.51 7.81
C ARG A 209 15.46 13.69 8.15
N VAL A 210 15.21 13.96 9.43
CA VAL A 210 13.89 14.28 9.99
C VAL A 210 13.93 15.72 10.47
N TYR A 211 13.32 16.63 9.75
CA TYR A 211 13.49 18.08 9.90
C TYR A 211 14.98 18.47 9.80
N ASN A 212 15.55 18.96 10.87
CA ASN A 212 16.94 19.39 10.98
C ASN A 212 17.88 18.33 11.62
N HIS A 213 17.39 17.12 11.86
CA HIS A 213 18.16 16.05 12.51
C HIS A 213 18.40 14.89 11.55
N THR A 214 19.68 14.56 11.35
CA THR A 214 20.07 13.38 10.54
C THR A 214 20.36 12.20 11.46
N GLN A 215 19.68 11.07 11.21
CA GLN A 215 19.73 9.88 12.05
C GLN A 215 19.95 8.63 11.20
N LYS A 216 20.89 7.78 11.63
CA LYS A 216 20.98 6.40 11.13
C LYS A 216 19.83 5.59 11.70
N MET A 217 19.08 4.95 10.83
CA MET A 217 17.97 4.07 11.19
C MET A 217 17.84 2.93 10.19
N VAL A 218 16.79 2.16 10.28
CA VAL A 218 16.45 1.13 9.29
C VAL A 218 15.10 1.42 8.65
N GLU A 219 14.95 1.02 7.40
CA GLU A 219 13.64 0.88 6.75
C GLU A 219 13.13 -0.53 6.99
N ILE A 220 11.92 -0.65 7.56
CA ILE A 220 11.24 -1.93 7.75
C ILE A 220 10.27 -2.17 6.62
N ASN A 221 10.42 -3.30 5.94
CA ASN A 221 9.55 -3.66 4.82
C ASN A 221 9.22 -5.17 4.84
N PHE A 222 8.30 -5.59 3.97
CA PHE A 222 7.91 -6.98 3.73
C PHE A 222 7.45 -7.77 4.98
N LEU A 223 6.82 -7.09 5.95
CA LEU A 223 6.17 -7.80 7.06
C LEU A 223 5.02 -8.64 6.53
N CYS A 224 5.24 -9.94 6.40
CA CYS A 224 4.28 -10.89 5.88
C CYS A 224 4.09 -12.08 6.81
N VAL A 225 2.83 -12.44 7.05
CA VAL A 225 2.44 -13.65 7.79
C VAL A 225 1.47 -14.45 6.94
N HIS A 226 1.74 -15.74 6.78
CA HIS A 226 0.89 -16.66 6.04
C HIS A 226 -0.57 -16.56 6.50
N LYS A 227 -1.54 -16.50 5.56
CA LYS A 227 -2.97 -16.23 5.81
C LYS A 227 -3.57 -17.10 6.94
N LYS A 228 -3.18 -18.38 7.04
CA LYS A 228 -3.66 -19.30 8.10
C LYS A 228 -3.12 -18.97 9.50
N LEU A 229 -2.10 -18.14 9.62
CA LEU A 229 -1.49 -17.73 10.89
C LEU A 229 -1.86 -16.30 11.30
N ARG A 230 -2.65 -15.61 10.49
CA ARG A 230 -3.21 -14.30 10.86
C ARG A 230 -4.04 -14.46 12.12
N SER A 231 -4.10 -13.44 12.96
CA SER A 231 -4.75 -13.48 14.29
C SER A 231 -4.08 -14.39 15.34
N LYS A 232 -2.96 -15.07 15.00
CA LYS A 232 -2.17 -15.87 15.94
C LYS A 232 -1.04 -15.07 16.61
N ARG A 233 -1.05 -13.73 16.50
CA ARG A 233 -0.04 -12.81 17.09
C ARG A 233 1.40 -13.03 16.62
N VAL A 234 1.60 -13.57 15.41
CA VAL A 234 2.94 -13.78 14.83
C VAL A 234 3.60 -12.47 14.43
N ALA A 235 2.86 -11.51 13.85
CA ALA A 235 3.41 -10.21 13.44
C ALA A 235 4.03 -9.42 14.61
N PRO A 236 3.41 -9.29 15.80
CA PRO A 236 4.05 -8.70 16.98
C PRO A 236 5.38 -9.34 17.37
N VAL A 237 5.51 -10.65 17.24
CA VAL A 237 6.75 -11.36 17.58
C VAL A 237 7.83 -11.10 16.52
N LEU A 238 7.45 -11.08 15.22
CA LEU A 238 8.36 -10.70 14.13
C LEU A 238 8.89 -9.27 14.33
N ILE A 239 8.04 -8.31 14.69
CA ILE A 239 8.44 -6.92 14.94
C ILE A 239 9.42 -6.86 16.13
N ARG A 240 9.16 -7.57 17.22
CA ARG A 240 10.08 -7.60 18.36
C ARG A 240 11.42 -8.22 18.00
N GLU A 241 11.43 -9.30 17.23
CA GLU A 241 12.67 -9.98 16.85
C GLU A 241 13.52 -9.13 15.88
N ILE A 242 12.91 -8.50 14.87
CA ILE A 242 13.68 -7.61 13.99
C ILE A 242 14.22 -6.40 14.76
N THR A 243 13.44 -5.83 15.69
CA THR A 243 13.89 -4.74 16.56
C THR A 243 15.10 -5.19 17.38
N ARG A 244 15.07 -6.40 17.98
CA ARG A 244 16.21 -6.96 18.71
C ARG A 244 17.45 -7.10 17.82
N ARG A 245 17.30 -7.67 16.61
CA ARG A 245 18.40 -7.88 15.67
C ARG A 245 19.02 -6.56 15.19
N VAL A 246 18.21 -5.56 14.96
CA VAL A 246 18.67 -4.21 14.59
C VAL A 246 19.37 -3.53 15.77
N ASN A 247 18.80 -3.62 16.98
CA ASN A 247 19.39 -3.04 18.19
C ASN A 247 20.77 -3.67 18.52
N LEU A 248 20.97 -4.96 18.24
CA LEU A 248 22.29 -5.63 18.40
C LEU A 248 23.38 -5.02 17.50
N LYS A 249 23.00 -4.29 16.45
CA LYS A 249 23.92 -3.54 15.57
C LYS A 249 24.01 -2.06 15.96
N GLY A 250 23.45 -1.64 17.11
CA GLY A 250 23.51 -0.27 17.61
C GLY A 250 22.57 0.71 16.93
N ILE A 251 21.52 0.23 16.26
CA ILE A 251 20.49 1.08 15.64
C ILE A 251 19.18 0.87 16.41
N PHE A 252 18.52 1.98 16.79
CA PHE A 252 17.34 1.94 17.67
C PHE A 252 16.10 2.61 17.05
N GLN A 253 16.24 3.24 15.90
CA GLN A 253 15.18 3.93 15.18
C GLN A 253 14.86 3.22 13.87
N ALA A 254 13.61 3.35 13.43
CA ALA A 254 13.17 2.83 12.15
C ALA A 254 12.11 3.71 11.49
N VAL A 255 12.01 3.60 10.17
CA VAL A 255 10.91 4.12 9.36
C VAL A 255 10.17 2.97 8.70
N TYR A 256 8.86 3.08 8.57
CA TYR A 256 8.03 2.12 7.84
C TYR A 256 6.76 2.79 7.31
N THR A 257 6.11 2.13 6.38
CA THR A 257 4.83 2.58 5.83
C THR A 257 3.77 1.49 5.94
N ALA A 258 2.51 1.89 5.96
CA ALA A 258 1.38 0.98 5.92
C ALA A 258 0.16 1.63 5.27
N GLY A 259 -0.70 0.83 4.63
CA GLY A 259 -1.99 1.28 4.12
C GLY A 259 -3.05 1.48 5.21
N VAL A 260 -2.79 0.96 6.42
CA VAL A 260 -3.69 1.05 7.59
C VAL A 260 -3.18 2.06 8.59
N VAL A 261 -4.09 2.63 9.39
CA VAL A 261 -3.71 3.60 10.42
C VAL A 261 -3.35 2.88 11.71
N LEU A 262 -2.10 3.08 12.13
CA LEU A 262 -1.49 2.60 13.39
C LEU A 262 -1.08 3.79 14.26
N PRO A 263 -0.75 3.62 15.54
CA PRO A 263 -0.14 4.67 16.36
C PRO A 263 1.31 4.94 15.93
N LYS A 264 1.68 6.17 15.58
CA LYS A 264 0.90 7.29 15.08
C LYS A 264 1.49 7.75 13.76
N PRO A 265 0.68 7.99 12.70
CA PRO A 265 1.24 8.46 11.43
C PRO A 265 1.88 9.84 11.58
N ILE A 266 3.05 10.02 10.98
CA ILE A 266 3.69 11.34 10.82
C ILE A 266 3.20 12.03 9.55
N ALA A 267 2.78 11.27 8.54
CA ALA A 267 2.16 11.78 7.32
C ALA A 267 1.21 10.75 6.71
N THR A 268 0.23 11.24 5.96
CA THR A 268 -0.68 10.44 5.14
C THR A 268 -0.55 10.91 3.70
N CYS A 269 -0.07 10.06 2.80
CA CYS A 269 0.03 10.33 1.37
C CYS A 269 -1.04 9.58 0.61
N ARG A 270 -1.44 10.11 -0.55
CA ARG A 270 -2.48 9.55 -1.42
C ARG A 270 -1.89 9.01 -2.70
N TYR A 271 -2.34 7.82 -3.13
CA TYR A 271 -2.00 7.28 -4.45
C TYR A 271 -2.80 7.95 -5.56
N TRP A 272 -2.14 8.18 -6.68
CA TRP A 272 -2.67 8.67 -7.93
C TRP A 272 -2.24 7.75 -9.07
N HIS A 273 -3.10 7.60 -10.08
CA HIS A 273 -2.92 6.62 -11.15
C HIS A 273 -3.09 7.28 -12.52
N ARG A 274 -2.10 7.14 -13.39
CA ARG A 274 -2.16 7.58 -14.79
C ARG A 274 -2.31 6.39 -15.72
N SER A 275 -3.45 6.28 -16.40
CA SER A 275 -3.70 5.22 -17.37
C SER A 275 -2.76 5.36 -18.57
N LEU A 276 -1.97 4.32 -18.86
CA LEU A 276 -1.17 4.18 -20.08
C LEU A 276 -1.84 3.22 -21.08
N ASN A 277 -2.55 2.22 -20.58
CA ASN A 277 -3.36 1.26 -21.35
C ASN A 277 -4.82 1.24 -20.87
N PRO A 278 -5.61 2.29 -21.18
CA PRO A 278 -6.98 2.42 -20.65
C PRO A 278 -7.89 1.23 -21.01
N LYS A 279 -7.71 0.62 -22.18
CA LYS A 279 -8.51 -0.52 -22.61
C LYS A 279 -8.34 -1.70 -21.67
N LYS A 280 -7.09 -2.10 -21.38
CA LYS A 280 -6.77 -3.18 -20.44
C LYS A 280 -7.22 -2.85 -19.03
N LEU A 281 -6.97 -1.61 -18.55
CA LEU A 281 -7.32 -1.19 -17.19
C LEU A 281 -8.83 -1.25 -16.93
N ILE A 282 -9.65 -0.93 -17.93
CA ILE A 282 -11.11 -1.05 -17.84
C ILE A 282 -11.55 -2.52 -17.90
N ASP A 283 -10.95 -3.32 -18.78
CA ASP A 283 -11.26 -4.74 -18.94
C ASP A 283 -11.02 -5.51 -17.63
N ILE A 284 -9.89 -5.26 -16.97
CA ILE A 284 -9.55 -5.88 -15.68
C ILE A 284 -10.20 -5.21 -14.47
N LYS A 285 -11.06 -4.21 -14.67
CA LYS A 285 -11.75 -3.45 -13.61
C LYS A 285 -10.84 -2.66 -12.66
N PHE A 286 -9.61 -2.38 -13.06
CA PHE A 286 -8.74 -1.46 -12.33
C PHE A 286 -9.25 -0.01 -12.42
N SER A 287 -9.83 0.36 -13.56
CA SER A 287 -10.53 1.63 -13.76
C SER A 287 -11.90 1.39 -14.39
N HIS A 288 -12.75 2.41 -14.38
CA HIS A 288 -14.10 2.33 -14.92
C HIS A 288 -14.34 3.47 -15.91
N LEU A 289 -15.24 3.24 -16.88
CA LEU A 289 -15.75 4.32 -17.71
C LEU A 289 -16.54 5.29 -16.82
N THR A 290 -16.12 6.55 -16.79
CA THR A 290 -16.88 7.59 -16.11
C THR A 290 -18.21 7.83 -16.81
N ARG A 291 -19.21 8.30 -16.06
CA ARG A 291 -20.55 8.63 -16.61
C ARG A 291 -20.39 9.58 -17.81
N ASN A 292 -21.02 9.26 -18.92
CA ASN A 292 -20.97 9.99 -20.21
C ASN A 292 -19.65 9.88 -21.00
N MET A 293 -18.73 8.97 -20.63
CA MET A 293 -17.52 8.67 -21.41
C MET A 293 -17.68 7.35 -22.19
N THR A 294 -17.29 7.38 -23.47
CA THR A 294 -17.12 6.16 -24.27
C THR A 294 -15.68 5.70 -24.26
N MET A 295 -15.44 4.42 -24.60
CA MET A 295 -14.07 3.89 -24.74
C MET A 295 -13.22 4.75 -25.69
N GLN A 296 -13.76 5.17 -26.83
CA GLN A 296 -13.04 6.02 -27.79
C GLN A 296 -12.64 7.38 -27.21
N ARG A 297 -13.56 8.03 -26.47
CA ARG A 297 -13.26 9.30 -25.77
C ARG A 297 -12.20 9.09 -24.69
N THR A 298 -12.26 7.99 -23.94
CA THR A 298 -11.27 7.64 -22.91
C THR A 298 -9.90 7.41 -23.53
N LEU A 299 -9.80 6.66 -24.63
CA LEU A 299 -8.54 6.46 -25.35
C LEU A 299 -7.96 7.79 -25.85
N LYS A 300 -8.80 8.67 -26.40
CA LYS A 300 -8.38 10.01 -26.84
C LYS A 300 -7.92 10.88 -25.68
N LEU A 301 -8.61 10.81 -24.52
CA LEU A 301 -8.25 11.55 -23.29
C LEU A 301 -6.85 11.19 -22.78
N TYR A 302 -6.52 9.90 -22.78
CA TYR A 302 -5.27 9.38 -22.24
C TYR A 302 -4.16 9.20 -23.28
N LYS A 303 -4.42 9.57 -24.55
CA LYS A 303 -3.40 9.48 -25.62
C LYS A 303 -2.19 10.34 -25.26
N LEU A 304 -1.01 9.75 -25.27
CA LEU A 304 0.28 10.41 -25.14
C LEU A 304 0.86 10.77 -26.53
N PRO A 305 1.73 11.77 -26.64
CA PRO A 305 2.56 11.99 -27.83
C PRO A 305 3.32 10.71 -28.22
N GLU A 306 3.73 10.61 -29.48
CA GLU A 306 4.47 9.42 -29.96
C GLU A 306 5.88 9.38 -29.42
N ASN A 307 6.57 10.52 -29.40
CA ASN A 307 7.97 10.63 -29.00
C ASN A 307 8.13 11.59 -27.82
N THR A 308 9.21 11.40 -27.07
CA THR A 308 9.70 12.35 -26.07
C THR A 308 10.07 13.68 -26.73
N LYS A 309 9.91 14.79 -26.02
CA LYS A 309 10.09 16.14 -26.55
C LYS A 309 11.22 16.92 -25.89
N VAL A 310 11.63 16.56 -24.69
CA VAL A 310 12.66 17.26 -23.94
C VAL A 310 14.03 16.98 -24.58
N PRO A 311 14.71 18.01 -25.12
CA PRO A 311 16.05 17.82 -25.67
C PRO A 311 17.03 17.31 -24.63
N GLY A 312 17.81 16.29 -24.99
CA GLY A 312 18.78 15.67 -24.07
C GLY A 312 18.18 14.66 -23.09
N PHE A 313 16.87 14.34 -23.18
CA PHE A 313 16.26 13.28 -22.38
C PHE A 313 16.78 11.90 -22.81
N ARG A 314 17.46 11.21 -21.91
CA ARG A 314 18.07 9.89 -22.15
C ARG A 314 18.15 9.05 -20.88
N LYS A 315 18.42 7.76 -21.04
CA LYS A 315 18.67 6.88 -19.87
C LYS A 315 19.90 7.37 -19.09
N LEU A 316 19.80 7.26 -17.77
CA LEU A 316 20.92 7.47 -16.85
C LEU A 316 21.96 6.36 -17.08
N ILE A 317 23.21 6.73 -17.08
CA ILE A 317 24.37 5.82 -17.17
C ILE A 317 25.33 6.04 -16.00
N SER A 318 26.26 5.14 -15.76
CA SER A 318 27.16 5.18 -14.60
C SER A 318 28.00 6.47 -14.51
N THR A 319 28.38 7.05 -15.64
CA THR A 319 29.14 8.32 -15.68
C THR A 319 28.34 9.54 -15.23
N ASP A 320 27.02 9.45 -15.20
CA ASP A 320 26.12 10.54 -14.75
C ASP A 320 25.96 10.58 -13.23
N ILE A 321 26.27 9.48 -12.54
CA ILE A 321 26.01 9.30 -11.10
C ILE A 321 26.46 10.48 -10.25
N PRO A 322 27.68 11.01 -10.38
CA PRO A 322 28.11 12.12 -9.53
C PRO A 322 27.23 13.37 -9.69
N GLN A 323 26.83 13.69 -10.92
CA GLN A 323 25.99 14.87 -11.19
C GLN A 323 24.54 14.62 -10.79
N ALA A 324 23.98 13.45 -11.11
CA ALA A 324 22.61 13.08 -10.77
C ALA A 324 22.42 12.96 -9.25
N HIS A 325 23.36 12.35 -8.54
CA HIS A 325 23.39 12.32 -7.07
C HIS A 325 23.38 13.73 -6.47
N LYS A 326 24.19 14.62 -7.00
CA LYS A 326 24.26 16.01 -6.52
C LYS A 326 22.92 16.73 -6.64
N ILE A 327 22.28 16.70 -7.83
CA ILE A 327 20.99 17.39 -8.03
C ILE A 327 19.88 16.79 -7.19
N LEU A 328 19.89 15.46 -6.97
CA LEU A 328 18.91 14.82 -6.07
C LEU A 328 19.16 15.22 -4.61
N THR A 329 20.40 15.25 -4.16
CA THR A 329 20.75 15.67 -2.79
C THR A 329 20.26 17.11 -2.52
N GLU A 330 20.58 18.05 -3.41
CA GLU A 330 20.14 19.44 -3.32
C GLU A 330 18.59 19.56 -3.35
N TYR A 331 17.94 18.77 -4.17
CA TYR A 331 16.47 18.73 -4.25
C TYR A 331 15.84 18.22 -2.95
N LEU A 332 16.40 17.18 -2.35
CA LEU A 332 15.88 16.56 -1.13
C LEU A 332 16.02 17.46 0.12
N GLU A 333 16.86 18.50 0.09
CA GLU A 333 16.97 19.47 1.19
C GLU A 333 15.68 20.24 1.48
N LYS A 334 14.75 20.32 0.50
CA LYS A 334 13.46 21.03 0.63
C LYS A 334 12.46 20.34 1.56
N PHE A 335 12.63 19.04 1.84
CA PHE A 335 11.63 18.21 2.51
C PHE A 335 12.01 17.96 3.96
N ASP A 336 11.01 17.73 4.80
CA ASP A 336 11.20 17.55 6.24
C ASP A 336 11.54 16.10 6.63
N LEU A 337 11.17 15.12 5.77
CA LEU A 337 11.62 13.73 5.87
C LEU A 337 12.26 13.34 4.53
N ALA A 338 13.55 13.05 4.52
CA ALA A 338 14.27 12.70 3.30
C ALA A 338 15.45 11.77 3.57
N PRO A 339 15.79 10.86 2.66
CA PRO A 339 17.01 10.08 2.74
C PRO A 339 18.23 10.93 2.46
N VAL A 340 19.35 10.54 3.05
CA VAL A 340 20.69 11.07 2.77
C VAL A 340 21.47 9.94 2.11
N PHE A 341 21.42 9.86 0.79
CA PHE A 341 22.08 8.81 0.03
C PHE A 341 23.59 9.03 -0.05
N SER A 342 24.37 7.97 0.15
CA SER A 342 25.74 7.93 -0.34
C SER A 342 25.77 7.77 -1.87
N VAL A 343 26.92 7.93 -2.50
CA VAL A 343 27.08 7.74 -3.96
C VAL A 343 26.78 6.27 -4.32
N GLU A 344 27.23 5.31 -3.50
CA GLU A 344 27.01 3.88 -3.70
C GLU A 344 25.54 3.51 -3.55
N GLU A 345 24.84 4.10 -2.56
CA GLU A 345 23.39 3.93 -2.41
C GLU A 345 22.63 4.53 -3.60
N PHE A 346 23.05 5.71 -4.07
CA PHE A 346 22.46 6.32 -5.25
C PHE A 346 22.66 5.42 -6.49
N GLU A 347 23.85 4.88 -6.71
CA GLU A 347 24.14 3.96 -7.82
C GLU A 347 23.22 2.74 -7.74
N HIS A 348 23.11 2.10 -6.57
CA HIS A 348 22.26 0.94 -6.35
C HIS A 348 20.78 1.22 -6.66
N TRP A 349 20.25 2.34 -6.18
CA TRP A 349 18.84 2.66 -6.28
C TRP A 349 18.41 3.19 -7.65
N PHE A 350 19.33 3.86 -8.37
CA PHE A 350 18.95 4.61 -9.58
C PHE A 350 19.61 4.12 -10.87
N LEU A 351 20.72 3.37 -10.83
CA LEU A 351 21.28 2.87 -12.08
C LEU A 351 20.28 1.91 -12.74
N PRO A 352 19.87 2.16 -14.02
CA PRO A 352 18.82 1.39 -14.66
C PRO A 352 19.09 -0.12 -14.70
N GLN A 353 18.09 -0.89 -14.23
CA GLN A 353 18.11 -2.34 -14.25
C GLN A 353 16.81 -2.84 -14.87
N VAL A 354 16.92 -3.69 -15.89
CA VAL A 354 15.75 -4.21 -16.64
C VAL A 354 14.79 -4.93 -15.69
N GLY A 355 13.52 -4.53 -15.73
CA GLY A 355 12.47 -5.13 -14.91
C GLY A 355 12.44 -4.64 -13.45
N ILE A 356 13.32 -3.73 -13.03
CA ILE A 356 13.39 -3.21 -11.68
C ILE A 356 13.22 -1.70 -11.69
N ILE A 357 14.25 -0.95 -12.11
CA ILE A 357 14.29 0.50 -12.05
C ILE A 357 14.60 1.10 -13.42
N ASN A 358 13.87 2.13 -13.77
CA ASN A 358 14.06 2.93 -14.97
C ASN A 358 14.37 4.36 -14.55
N SER A 359 15.54 4.85 -14.92
CA SER A 359 15.98 6.22 -14.60
C SER A 359 16.44 6.91 -15.86
N PHE A 360 16.04 8.17 -15.97
CA PHE A 360 16.37 9.04 -17.10
C PHE A 360 16.88 10.38 -16.57
N VAL A 361 17.70 11.01 -17.37
CA VAL A 361 18.27 12.34 -17.09
C VAL A 361 18.05 13.24 -18.30
N VAL A 362 18.11 14.55 -18.06
CA VAL A 362 18.21 15.54 -19.11
C VAL A 362 19.62 16.09 -19.11
N GLU A 363 20.33 15.94 -20.22
CA GLU A 363 21.66 16.48 -20.41
C GLU A 363 21.60 17.72 -21.28
N LYS A 364 22.18 18.82 -20.79
CA LYS A 364 22.34 20.08 -21.53
C LYS A 364 23.81 20.53 -21.44
N GLU A 365 24.46 20.59 -22.59
CA GLU A 365 25.87 21.06 -22.68
C GLU A 365 26.81 20.28 -21.73
N GLY A 366 26.66 18.95 -21.65
CA GLY A 366 27.49 18.09 -20.78
C GLY A 366 27.14 18.14 -19.29
N LYS A 367 26.04 18.81 -18.91
CA LYS A 367 25.56 18.88 -17.54
C LYS A 367 24.22 18.16 -17.38
N ILE A 368 24.09 17.39 -16.31
CA ILE A 368 22.82 16.80 -15.91
C ILE A 368 22.03 17.86 -15.14
N THR A 369 20.86 18.21 -15.68
CA THR A 369 20.01 19.26 -15.12
C THR A 369 18.75 18.71 -14.46
N ASP A 370 18.19 17.62 -14.97
CA ASP A 370 16.92 17.08 -14.49
C ASP A 370 17.00 15.55 -14.45
N MET A 371 16.17 14.92 -13.63
CA MET A 371 16.14 13.47 -13.46
C MET A 371 14.72 13.00 -13.24
N VAL A 372 14.36 11.83 -13.80
CA VAL A 372 13.14 11.09 -13.46
C VAL A 372 13.46 9.63 -13.23
N SER A 373 12.75 9.02 -12.30
CA SER A 373 12.87 7.59 -12.04
C SER A 373 11.53 6.96 -11.64
N TYR A 374 11.36 5.69 -12.02
CA TYR A 374 10.22 4.88 -11.62
C TYR A 374 10.61 3.41 -11.58
N TYR A 375 10.16 2.69 -10.57
CA TYR A 375 10.40 1.26 -10.45
C TYR A 375 9.23 0.44 -10.98
N THR A 376 9.52 -0.81 -11.31
CA THR A 376 8.56 -1.78 -11.85
C THR A 376 8.02 -2.63 -10.72
N LEU A 377 6.73 -2.52 -10.43
CA LEU A 377 6.06 -3.42 -9.49
C LEU A 377 4.77 -3.93 -10.12
N PRO A 378 4.79 -5.13 -10.72
CA PRO A 378 3.59 -5.72 -11.29
C PRO A 378 2.61 -6.18 -10.20
N SER A 379 1.36 -6.37 -10.60
CA SER A 379 0.36 -7.03 -9.77
C SER A 379 -0.23 -8.24 -10.52
N SER A 380 -0.40 -9.34 -9.83
CA SER A 380 -1.17 -10.47 -10.30
C SER A 380 -2.65 -10.12 -10.32
N ILE A 381 -3.34 -10.45 -11.43
CA ILE A 381 -4.78 -10.27 -11.59
C ILE A 381 -5.47 -11.60 -11.24
N MET A 382 -6.25 -11.62 -10.15
CA MET A 382 -6.68 -12.87 -9.50
C MET A 382 -7.80 -13.59 -10.25
N HIS A 383 -8.74 -12.90 -10.87
CA HIS A 383 -9.98 -13.50 -11.38
C HIS A 383 -10.27 -13.19 -12.84
N HIS A 384 -9.26 -12.81 -13.65
CA HIS A 384 -9.44 -12.50 -15.05
C HIS A 384 -9.03 -13.66 -15.96
N GLN A 385 -9.83 -13.94 -17.01
CA GLN A 385 -9.56 -15.08 -17.90
C GLN A 385 -8.31 -14.87 -18.76
N THR A 386 -8.17 -13.70 -19.36
CA THR A 386 -7.16 -13.38 -20.38
C THR A 386 -5.93 -12.70 -19.78
N HIS A 387 -6.12 -11.70 -18.94
CA HIS A 387 -5.02 -10.94 -18.36
C HIS A 387 -4.61 -11.50 -17.00
N LYS A 388 -3.34 -11.83 -16.84
CA LYS A 388 -2.79 -12.39 -15.59
C LYS A 388 -1.96 -11.38 -14.80
N THR A 389 -1.39 -10.40 -15.46
CA THR A 389 -0.49 -9.42 -14.85
C THR A 389 -0.87 -8.01 -15.25
N LEU A 390 -0.89 -7.11 -14.29
CA LEU A 390 -0.95 -5.66 -14.46
C LEU A 390 0.49 -5.14 -14.32
N LYS A 391 1.05 -4.57 -15.38
CA LYS A 391 2.41 -3.99 -15.35
C LYS A 391 2.31 -2.53 -14.94
N ALA A 392 2.72 -2.24 -13.70
CA ALA A 392 2.64 -0.91 -13.11
C ALA A 392 4.04 -0.30 -12.91
N ALA A 393 4.20 0.96 -13.30
CA ALA A 393 5.32 1.81 -12.93
C ALA A 393 4.96 2.61 -11.70
N TYR A 394 5.90 2.75 -10.77
CA TYR A 394 5.74 3.56 -9.57
C TYR A 394 6.77 4.68 -9.59
N SER A 395 6.29 5.93 -9.59
CA SER A 395 7.14 7.11 -9.48
C SER A 395 8.06 6.98 -8.28
N PHE A 396 9.35 7.18 -8.50
CA PHE A 396 10.35 7.07 -7.44
C PHE A 396 10.83 8.46 -7.05
N TYR A 397 12.00 8.90 -7.52
CA TYR A 397 12.47 10.27 -7.28
C TYR A 397 12.59 11.01 -8.59
N ASN A 398 12.11 12.25 -8.61
CA ASN A 398 12.16 13.11 -9.77
C ASN A 398 12.70 14.48 -9.36
N VAL A 399 13.53 15.08 -10.21
CA VAL A 399 14.15 16.39 -10.01
C VAL A 399 13.96 17.22 -11.26
N SER A 400 13.31 18.38 -11.12
CA SER A 400 13.14 19.38 -12.18
C SER A 400 13.84 20.65 -11.77
N THR A 401 14.93 21.00 -12.47
CA THR A 401 15.64 22.26 -12.22
C THR A 401 15.53 23.24 -13.38
N THR A 402 15.63 22.76 -14.61
CA THR A 402 15.58 23.58 -15.83
C THR A 402 14.43 23.20 -16.77
N THR A 403 13.97 21.97 -16.72
CA THR A 403 12.86 21.49 -17.53
C THR A 403 11.57 21.58 -16.71
N PRO A 404 10.49 22.22 -17.22
CA PRO A 404 9.22 22.29 -16.49
C PRO A 404 8.68 20.90 -16.12
N TRP A 405 8.11 20.76 -14.91
CA TRP A 405 7.57 19.49 -14.41
C TRP A 405 6.66 18.77 -15.40
N LEU A 406 5.78 19.50 -16.11
CA LEU A 406 4.84 18.90 -17.03
C LEU A 406 5.52 18.29 -18.26
N GLU A 407 6.56 18.92 -18.76
CA GLU A 407 7.32 18.42 -19.92
C GLU A 407 8.15 17.20 -19.52
N LEU A 408 8.88 17.31 -18.39
CA LEU A 408 9.73 16.25 -17.87
C LEU A 408 8.91 14.99 -17.56
N MET A 409 7.80 15.11 -16.84
CA MET A 409 6.96 13.99 -16.48
C MET A 409 6.13 13.45 -17.66
N MET A 410 5.84 14.28 -18.66
CA MET A 410 5.25 13.79 -19.92
C MET A 410 6.19 12.80 -20.62
N ASP A 411 7.49 13.11 -20.69
CA ASP A 411 8.47 12.22 -21.30
C ASP A 411 8.71 10.96 -20.45
N ALA A 412 8.61 11.04 -19.12
CA ALA A 412 8.58 9.87 -18.24
C ALA A 412 7.37 8.95 -18.56
N LEU A 413 6.18 9.52 -18.76
CA LEU A 413 4.97 8.76 -19.13
C LEU A 413 5.09 8.11 -20.52
N ILE A 414 5.70 8.83 -21.49
CA ILE A 414 5.97 8.29 -22.83
C ILE A 414 6.93 7.11 -22.72
N SER A 415 8.04 7.26 -22.00
CA SER A 415 9.01 6.18 -21.80
C SER A 415 8.40 4.95 -21.12
N ALA A 416 7.53 5.14 -20.14
CA ALA A 416 6.82 4.04 -19.46
C ALA A 416 5.84 3.34 -20.41
N ARG A 417 5.07 4.09 -21.23
CA ARG A 417 4.21 3.52 -22.28
C ARG A 417 5.01 2.66 -23.26
N ASP A 418 6.14 3.16 -23.73
CA ASP A 418 6.97 2.48 -24.72
C ASP A 418 7.64 1.22 -24.18
N LEU A 419 7.87 1.17 -22.87
CA LEU A 419 8.28 -0.03 -22.14
C LEU A 419 7.12 -0.98 -21.82
N GLY A 420 5.88 -0.65 -22.27
CA GLY A 420 4.71 -1.52 -22.14
C GLY A 420 4.08 -1.53 -20.76
N PHE A 421 4.20 -0.47 -20.00
CA PHE A 421 3.46 -0.32 -18.74
C PHE A 421 1.98 -0.01 -19.00
N ASP A 422 1.10 -0.56 -18.17
CA ASP A 422 -0.34 -0.37 -18.24
C ASP A 422 -0.80 0.87 -17.47
N VAL A 423 -0.14 1.16 -16.35
CA VAL A 423 -0.44 2.26 -15.44
C VAL A 423 0.85 2.85 -14.86
N PHE A 424 0.83 4.15 -14.61
CA PHE A 424 1.89 4.86 -13.89
C PHE A 424 1.29 5.41 -12.59
N ASN A 425 1.80 4.94 -11.46
CA ASN A 425 1.36 5.30 -10.12
C ASN A 425 2.31 6.33 -9.51
N ALA A 426 1.77 7.25 -8.72
CA ALA A 426 2.54 8.20 -7.95
C ALA A 426 1.83 8.50 -6.63
N LEU A 427 2.59 8.84 -5.59
CA LEU A 427 2.07 9.44 -4.37
C LEU A 427 2.05 10.97 -4.52
N ASP A 428 1.20 11.64 -3.77
CA ASP A 428 1.11 13.11 -3.74
C ASP A 428 2.18 13.79 -2.87
N LEU A 429 3.30 13.08 -2.67
CA LEU A 429 4.47 13.55 -1.92
C LEU A 429 5.39 14.46 -2.78
N MET A 430 6.38 15.08 -2.13
CA MET A 430 7.32 16.02 -2.77
C MET A 430 6.57 17.09 -3.59
N ASP A 431 7.10 17.43 -4.76
CA ASP A 431 6.47 18.36 -5.70
C ASP A 431 5.51 17.67 -6.70
N ASN A 432 5.13 16.41 -6.46
CA ASN A 432 4.33 15.62 -7.41
C ASN A 432 2.98 16.27 -7.77
N LYS A 433 2.41 17.08 -6.86
CA LYS A 433 1.16 17.83 -7.14
C LYS A 433 1.25 18.73 -8.36
N GLU A 434 2.44 19.20 -8.72
CA GLU A 434 2.67 20.05 -9.88
C GLU A 434 2.27 19.38 -11.21
N PHE A 435 2.33 18.04 -11.29
CA PHE A 435 2.05 17.31 -12.52
C PHE A 435 0.86 16.33 -12.43
N LEU A 436 0.40 15.95 -11.25
CA LEU A 436 -0.61 14.91 -11.11
C LEU A 436 -1.91 15.23 -11.87
N GLU A 437 -2.59 16.32 -11.55
CA GLU A 437 -3.83 16.72 -12.21
C GLU A 437 -3.61 17.15 -13.66
N PRO A 438 -2.64 18.04 -13.99
CA PRO A 438 -2.42 18.47 -15.37
C PRO A 438 -2.11 17.32 -16.34
N LEU A 439 -1.37 16.29 -15.88
CA LEU A 439 -1.08 15.09 -16.68
C LEU A 439 -2.15 14.00 -16.55
N LYS A 440 -3.32 14.32 -15.98
CA LYS A 440 -4.49 13.45 -15.92
C LYS A 440 -4.28 12.17 -15.10
N PHE A 441 -3.55 12.27 -14.01
CA PHE A 441 -3.61 11.24 -12.98
C PHE A 441 -4.97 11.32 -12.31
N GLY A 442 -5.64 10.18 -12.15
CA GLY A 442 -6.82 10.06 -11.31
C GLY A 442 -6.43 9.78 -9.87
N ILE A 443 -7.18 10.38 -8.95
CA ILE A 443 -6.99 10.09 -7.52
C ILE A 443 -7.40 8.65 -7.23
N GLY A 444 -6.54 7.90 -6.54
CA GLY A 444 -6.82 6.55 -6.07
C GLY A 444 -7.61 6.55 -4.75
N ASP A 445 -8.04 5.40 -4.31
CA ASP A 445 -8.70 5.18 -3.00
C ASP A 445 -7.72 4.81 -1.89
N GLY A 446 -6.49 4.39 -2.24
CA GLY A 446 -5.44 4.00 -1.32
C GLY A 446 -4.70 5.17 -0.69
N ASN A 447 -4.51 5.11 0.63
CA ASN A 447 -3.59 5.97 1.37
C ASN A 447 -2.35 5.17 1.77
N LEU A 448 -1.22 5.87 1.89
CA LEU A 448 0.01 5.34 2.48
C LEU A 448 0.37 6.19 3.69
N GLN A 449 0.40 5.53 4.86
CA GLN A 449 0.78 6.16 6.12
C GLN A 449 2.29 6.00 6.34
N TYR A 450 2.95 7.06 6.78
CA TYR A 450 4.37 7.06 7.15
C TYR A 450 4.52 7.04 8.66
N TYR A 451 5.44 6.22 9.16
CA TYR A 451 5.69 6.01 10.59
C TYR A 451 7.17 6.06 10.92
N LEU A 452 7.46 6.56 12.11
CA LEU A 452 8.77 6.42 12.74
C LEU A 452 8.65 5.55 14.01
N TYR A 453 9.61 4.67 14.21
CA TYR A 453 9.74 3.88 15.43
C TYR A 453 10.87 4.42 16.29
N ASN A 454 10.61 4.54 17.58
CA ASN A 454 11.50 5.19 18.57
C ASN A 454 11.93 6.60 18.16
N TRP A 455 11.02 7.34 17.51
CA TRP A 455 11.22 8.74 17.15
C TRP A 455 9.88 9.47 17.16
N ARG A 456 9.83 10.67 17.75
CA ARG A 456 8.67 11.55 17.68
C ARG A 456 9.03 12.83 16.93
N CYS A 457 8.15 13.29 16.09
CA CYS A 457 8.26 14.59 15.43
C CYS A 457 6.86 15.14 15.11
N PRO A 458 6.70 16.45 14.88
CA PRO A 458 5.45 17.01 14.39
C PRO A 458 5.00 16.32 13.09
N SER A 459 3.69 16.29 12.83
CA SER A 459 3.15 15.74 11.59
C SER A 459 3.53 16.59 10.39
N MET A 460 3.70 15.94 9.24
CA MET A 460 4.11 16.55 7.98
C MET A 460 2.98 16.45 6.96
N THR A 461 2.87 17.43 6.07
CA THR A 461 2.04 17.32 4.87
C THR A 461 2.71 16.43 3.83
N PRO A 462 1.99 15.80 2.89
CA PRO A 462 2.60 14.98 1.83
C PRO A 462 3.71 15.69 1.06
N GLY A 463 3.53 16.98 0.74
CA GLY A 463 4.54 17.79 0.05
C GLY A 463 5.82 18.06 0.86
N LYS A 464 5.89 17.62 2.13
CA LYS A 464 7.09 17.68 2.96
C LYS A 464 7.77 16.31 3.13
N ILE A 465 7.20 15.27 2.57
CA ILE A 465 7.76 13.92 2.55
C ILE A 465 8.61 13.76 1.29
N GLY A 466 9.92 13.64 1.46
CA GLY A 466 10.91 13.36 0.41
C GLY A 466 11.43 11.92 0.46
N LEU A 467 10.67 10.99 1.04
CA LEU A 467 11.05 9.57 1.17
C LEU A 467 10.05 8.69 0.42
N VAL A 468 10.54 7.81 -0.45
CA VAL A 468 9.76 6.78 -1.13
C VAL A 468 10.31 5.41 -0.72
N LEU A 469 9.47 4.57 -0.09
CA LEU A 469 9.78 3.18 0.18
C LEU A 469 9.20 2.29 -0.95
N GLN A 470 9.85 1.12 -1.21
CA GLN A 470 9.44 0.16 -2.26
C GLN A 470 8.35 -0.80 -1.78
#